data_af824d342597c9259c5a3c42280dfba9
#
_entry.id   af824d342597c9259c5a3c42280dfba9
#
_cell.length_a   1.000
_cell.length_b   1.000
_cell.length_c   1.000
_cell.angle_alpha   90.00
_cell.angle_beta   90.00
_cell.angle_gamma   90.00
#
_symmetry.space_group_name_H-M   'P 1'
#
loop_
_entity.id
_entity.type
_entity.pdbx_description
1 polymer ?
#
loop_
_entity_poly.entity_id
_entity_poly.type
_entity_poly.pdbx_seq_one_letter_code
_entity_poly.pdbx_strand_id
1 'polypeptide(L)'
;TTYTMTGSAQKGPLIFGSNIWVSELDQSLNPNGKTYMAQTNDDLGNFTIGTNVGSNLVEIVADGYFLDETSGGLSSGKISLRAVADLSVDNSPTVNILTTIQAPRLKELMKVTSYSAALAQSQSEILNIFGIESSTVENLNGLYAMQINGNSDPDSVLLATSAIMMQMSSTEASALSSSKAAELSFFVSQIGRDLTTDGDLDDATIKTKLTTAAKNVNLSSVRSNVETYYQNRGVTLIAPKFEEWIDKDDSGYIPRRLIESTLQTFTNQTDLIYSSAVNSNDVSVSVGTGLRVPVSIDSGSWSIVKNGTAVSGQYTTAENTDTLRVKGTSGSWGATNSVNLSVGSDTLGFNATTKDLILSLWEGTTTGAECGAQGNTTDKQYFAIPFTTDTQDFVNNDTYDVSYMALGMGTSGPGSGPKTPSKVTIQTDNSGAPSGTTVVTGTYGSYGLEGQGQGSYAVDSNGNQFDTRGTIPLQMFLSNPGTTLTANTNYWVVLEYSANTMVHIYECGISQASSSIFSNMQDSADGLTWSSMSGISQMPRLGLYR
;
A
#
# COMPACT_ATOMS: atom_id res chain seq x y z
N THR A 1 25.09 28.30 -40.67
CA THR A 1 24.84 28.19 -39.22
C THR A 1 25.41 26.88 -38.74
N THR A 2 26.10 26.84 -37.61
CA THR A 2 26.60 25.63 -36.97
C THR A 2 25.98 25.50 -35.59
N TYR A 3 25.82 24.29 -35.12
CA TYR A 3 25.14 23.95 -33.88
C TYR A 3 26.08 23.22 -32.93
N THR A 4 26.13 23.65 -31.66
CA THR A 4 26.63 22.82 -30.56
C THR A 4 25.56 21.82 -30.17
N MET A 5 25.92 20.57 -29.94
CA MET A 5 24.93 19.54 -29.66
C MET A 5 25.29 18.76 -28.41
N THR A 6 24.33 18.70 -27.52
CA THR A 6 24.26 17.71 -26.43
C THR A 6 23.06 16.80 -26.66
N GLY A 7 22.82 15.87 -25.77
CA GLY A 7 21.63 15.03 -25.83
C GLY A 7 21.65 13.92 -24.81
N SER A 8 20.60 13.10 -24.84
CA SER A 8 20.51 11.90 -24.03
C SER A 8 20.00 10.69 -24.83
N ALA A 9 20.35 9.51 -24.40
CA ALA A 9 19.90 8.26 -24.99
C ALA A 9 19.20 7.43 -23.91
N GLN A 10 17.86 7.27 -24.04
CA GLN A 10 17.02 6.77 -22.97
C GLN A 10 15.97 5.78 -23.45
N LYS A 11 16.22 4.51 -23.16
CA LYS A 11 15.21 3.44 -23.16
C LYS A 11 14.72 3.17 -21.71
N GLY A 12 15.20 2.95 -20.66
CA GLY A 12 15.95 3.46 -19.53
C GLY A 12 17.29 4.07 -20.03
N PRO A 13 17.91 4.87 -19.16
CA PRO A 13 19.17 5.49 -19.54
C PRO A 13 20.18 4.49 -20.07
N LEU A 14 20.84 4.81 -21.19
CA LEU A 14 21.99 4.04 -21.64
C LEU A 14 23.18 4.32 -20.71
N ILE A 15 23.96 3.29 -20.40
CA ILE A 15 25.09 3.41 -19.48
C ILE A 15 26.27 4.14 -20.12
N PHE A 16 27.20 4.59 -19.28
CA PHE A 16 28.47 5.18 -19.67
C PHE A 16 29.19 4.37 -20.76
N GLY A 17 29.74 5.06 -21.76
CA GLY A 17 30.50 4.43 -22.85
C GLY A 17 29.63 3.84 -23.96
N SER A 18 28.32 4.04 -23.95
CA SER A 18 27.44 3.69 -25.06
C SER A 18 27.77 4.53 -26.30
N ASN A 19 27.78 3.92 -27.48
CA ASN A 19 28.18 4.61 -28.69
C ASN A 19 27.07 5.53 -29.22
N ILE A 20 27.49 6.69 -29.72
CA ILE A 20 26.61 7.71 -30.32
C ILE A 20 27.19 8.07 -31.71
N TRP A 21 26.34 8.01 -32.72
CA TRP A 21 26.63 8.52 -34.06
C TRP A 21 25.63 9.58 -34.43
N VAL A 22 26.11 10.71 -34.93
CA VAL A 22 25.26 11.81 -35.41
C VAL A 22 25.60 12.07 -36.87
N SER A 23 24.66 11.83 -37.77
CA SER A 23 24.80 12.04 -39.20
C SER A 23 24.02 13.31 -39.62
N GLU A 24 24.68 14.24 -40.32
CA GLU A 24 24.01 15.38 -40.92
C GLU A 24 23.10 14.92 -42.06
N LEU A 25 21.90 15.51 -42.11
CA LEU A 25 20.88 15.26 -43.13
C LEU A 25 20.65 16.51 -43.98
N ASP A 26 20.24 16.29 -45.24
CA ASP A 26 19.65 17.32 -46.08
C ASP A 26 18.17 17.56 -45.75
N GLN A 27 17.50 18.47 -46.45
CA GLN A 27 16.10 18.82 -46.23
C GLN A 27 15.11 17.69 -46.62
N SER A 28 15.60 16.66 -47.30
CA SER A 28 14.85 15.44 -47.65
C SER A 28 15.18 14.26 -46.73
N LEU A 29 15.87 14.51 -45.62
CA LEU A 29 16.36 13.53 -44.64
C LEU A 29 17.34 12.50 -45.22
N ASN A 30 18.07 12.83 -46.28
CA ASN A 30 19.16 11.99 -46.77
C ASN A 30 20.49 12.39 -46.11
N PRO A 31 21.37 11.44 -45.76
CA PRO A 31 22.71 11.75 -45.24
C PRO A 31 23.53 12.57 -46.23
N ASN A 32 24.16 13.65 -45.77
CA ASN A 32 25.06 14.46 -46.62
C ASN A 32 26.53 13.98 -46.59
N GLY A 33 26.81 12.87 -45.89
CA GLY A 33 28.13 12.24 -45.82
C GLY A 33 28.95 12.67 -44.59
N LYS A 34 28.49 13.60 -43.77
CA LYS A 34 29.16 13.96 -42.51
C LYS A 34 28.56 13.22 -41.31
N THR A 35 29.44 12.60 -40.54
CA THR A 35 29.07 11.87 -39.32
C THR A 35 30.02 12.19 -38.20
N TYR A 36 29.48 12.37 -37.01
CA TYR A 36 30.21 12.63 -35.78
C TYR A 36 30.04 11.43 -34.84
N MET A 37 31.04 11.15 -34.04
CA MET A 37 31.04 10.05 -33.09
C MET A 37 31.28 10.57 -31.68
N ALA A 38 30.56 10.04 -30.74
CA ALA A 38 30.72 10.28 -29.32
C ALA A 38 30.35 9.03 -28.51
N GLN A 39 30.45 9.12 -27.20
CA GLN A 39 29.92 8.14 -26.26
C GLN A 39 29.13 8.85 -25.19
N THR A 40 28.27 8.11 -24.49
CA THR A 40 27.60 8.62 -23.29
C THR A 40 28.63 8.97 -22.22
N ASN A 41 28.45 10.11 -21.57
CA ASN A 41 29.37 10.67 -20.58
C ASN A 41 29.14 10.12 -19.17
N ASP A 42 28.01 9.49 -18.96
CA ASP A 42 27.55 8.96 -17.66
C ASP A 42 26.57 7.79 -17.83
N ASP A 43 26.13 7.23 -16.72
CA ASP A 43 25.12 6.17 -16.66
C ASP A 43 23.68 6.71 -16.78
N LEU A 44 23.49 8.01 -17.04
CA LEU A 44 22.18 8.62 -17.25
C LEU A 44 21.87 8.82 -18.74
N GLY A 45 22.78 8.36 -19.59
CA GLY A 45 22.66 8.40 -21.04
C GLY A 45 23.02 9.74 -21.68
N ASN A 46 23.59 10.69 -20.95
CA ASN A 46 23.96 11.98 -21.47
C ASN A 46 25.18 11.89 -22.40
N PHE A 47 25.16 12.68 -23.48
CA PHE A 47 26.29 12.78 -24.40
C PHE A 47 26.50 14.22 -24.90
N THR A 48 27.69 14.46 -25.44
CA THR A 48 28.07 15.75 -26.01
C THR A 48 28.86 15.51 -27.29
N ILE A 49 28.49 16.20 -28.37
CA ILE A 49 29.28 16.21 -29.61
C ILE A 49 30.34 17.29 -29.48
N GLY A 50 31.61 16.89 -29.50
CA GLY A 50 32.76 17.74 -29.24
C GLY A 50 33.08 18.78 -30.34
N THR A 51 32.33 18.80 -31.44
CA THR A 51 32.47 19.69 -32.57
C THR A 51 31.14 20.26 -33.03
N ASN A 52 31.14 21.38 -33.71
CA ASN A 52 29.93 21.98 -34.26
C ASN A 52 29.39 21.17 -35.42
N VAL A 53 28.08 20.90 -35.39
CA VAL A 53 27.33 20.23 -36.46
C VAL A 53 26.90 21.28 -37.50
N GLY A 54 27.07 20.97 -38.77
CA GLY A 54 26.86 21.95 -39.86
C GLY A 54 25.44 21.92 -40.45
N SER A 55 24.59 20.95 -40.10
CA SER A 55 23.19 20.90 -40.53
C SER A 55 22.26 21.08 -39.33
N ASN A 56 21.10 21.68 -39.57
CA ASN A 56 20.05 21.71 -38.57
C ASN A 56 19.32 20.34 -38.45
N LEU A 57 19.23 19.57 -39.53
CA LEU A 57 18.62 18.24 -39.50
C LEU A 57 19.69 17.19 -39.30
N VAL A 58 19.50 16.34 -38.31
CA VAL A 58 20.42 15.24 -37.97
C VAL A 58 19.67 13.93 -37.69
N GLU A 59 20.33 12.84 -38.03
CA GLU A 59 19.97 11.51 -37.54
C GLU A 59 20.96 11.12 -36.44
N ILE A 60 20.42 10.70 -35.29
CA ILE A 60 21.19 10.25 -34.14
C ILE A 60 20.94 8.76 -33.97
N VAL A 61 22.03 7.99 -33.81
CA VAL A 61 21.95 6.56 -33.47
C VAL A 61 22.72 6.35 -32.18
N ALA A 62 22.08 5.69 -31.20
CA ALA A 62 22.68 5.34 -29.93
C ALA A 62 22.64 3.82 -29.74
N ASP A 63 23.80 3.20 -29.36
CA ASP A 63 23.90 1.76 -29.16
C ASP A 63 24.56 1.46 -27.82
N GLY A 64 23.85 0.77 -26.91
CA GLY A 64 24.36 0.48 -25.59
C GLY A 64 23.47 -0.42 -24.74
N TYR A 65 24.01 -0.77 -23.57
CA TYR A 65 23.22 -1.37 -22.49
C TYR A 65 22.41 -0.28 -21.78
N PHE A 66 21.30 -0.66 -21.19
CA PHE A 66 20.33 0.28 -20.60
C PHE A 66 19.75 -0.23 -19.28
N LEU A 67 19.14 0.65 -18.51
CA LEU A 67 18.31 0.26 -17.37
C LEU A 67 17.04 -0.42 -17.87
N ASP A 68 16.78 -1.64 -17.41
CA ASP A 68 15.46 -2.28 -17.49
C ASP A 68 14.61 -1.78 -16.31
N GLU A 69 13.75 -0.81 -16.55
CA GLU A 69 12.90 -0.20 -15.53
C GLU A 69 11.91 -1.18 -14.90
N THR A 70 11.60 -2.29 -15.55
CA THR A 70 10.69 -3.30 -14.99
C THR A 70 11.35 -4.20 -13.97
N SER A 71 12.66 -4.45 -14.11
CA SER A 71 13.43 -5.31 -13.21
C SER A 71 14.40 -4.56 -12.28
N GLY A 72 14.70 -3.29 -12.58
CA GLY A 72 15.69 -2.46 -11.86
C GLY A 72 17.15 -2.81 -12.15
N GLY A 73 17.40 -3.80 -12.99
CA GLY A 73 18.74 -4.22 -13.40
C GLY A 73 19.18 -3.62 -14.74
N LEU A 74 20.43 -3.86 -15.11
CA LEU A 74 20.90 -3.56 -16.47
C LEU A 74 20.41 -4.63 -17.44
N SER A 75 20.18 -4.21 -18.70
CA SER A 75 19.80 -5.11 -19.78
C SER A 75 20.88 -6.16 -20.03
N SER A 76 20.47 -7.38 -20.43
CA SER A 76 21.40 -8.47 -20.80
C SER A 76 21.99 -8.33 -22.20
N GLY A 77 21.49 -7.39 -23.00
CA GLY A 77 21.95 -7.09 -24.36
C GLY A 77 21.82 -5.60 -24.66
N LYS A 78 22.51 -5.18 -25.71
CA LYS A 78 22.42 -3.81 -26.19
C LYS A 78 21.15 -3.57 -26.99
N ILE A 79 20.74 -2.30 -27.05
CA ILE A 79 19.73 -1.80 -27.96
C ILE A 79 20.33 -0.70 -28.83
N SER A 80 19.88 -0.64 -30.10
CA SER A 80 20.18 0.46 -30.99
C SER A 80 18.93 1.35 -31.11
N LEU A 81 19.04 2.59 -30.66
CA LEU A 81 18.00 3.61 -30.70
C LEU A 81 18.31 4.63 -31.80
N ARG A 82 17.26 5.26 -32.34
CA ARG A 82 17.37 6.23 -33.42
C ARG A 82 16.45 7.44 -33.19
N ALA A 83 16.90 8.61 -33.58
CA ALA A 83 16.09 9.82 -33.63
C ALA A 83 16.44 10.67 -34.85
N VAL A 84 15.48 11.40 -35.38
CA VAL A 84 15.71 12.51 -36.33
C VAL A 84 15.30 13.80 -35.59
N ALA A 85 16.19 14.78 -35.55
CA ALA A 85 15.99 16.02 -34.80
C ALA A 85 16.36 17.25 -35.64
N ASP A 86 15.69 18.37 -35.35
CA ASP A 86 16.05 19.69 -35.88
C ASP A 86 16.76 20.50 -34.79
N LEU A 87 18.08 20.64 -34.93
CA LEU A 87 18.94 21.36 -33.97
C LEU A 87 18.68 22.88 -33.92
N SER A 88 17.90 23.42 -34.87
CA SER A 88 17.44 24.81 -34.81
C SER A 88 16.27 24.99 -33.83
N VAL A 89 15.57 23.91 -33.48
CA VAL A 89 14.45 23.90 -32.55
C VAL A 89 14.92 23.39 -31.17
N ASP A 90 15.66 22.28 -31.17
CA ASP A 90 16.19 21.68 -29.94
C ASP A 90 17.62 21.14 -30.21
N ASN A 91 18.60 21.71 -29.55
CA ASN A 91 20.00 21.28 -29.67
C ASN A 91 20.44 20.26 -28.62
N SER A 92 19.51 19.75 -27.82
CA SER A 92 19.72 18.71 -26.81
C SER A 92 18.71 17.55 -26.90
N PRO A 93 18.52 16.96 -28.09
CA PRO A 93 17.50 15.95 -28.30
C PRO A 93 17.75 14.66 -27.54
N THR A 94 16.67 14.00 -27.16
CA THR A 94 16.69 12.65 -26.59
C THR A 94 16.43 11.59 -27.65
N VAL A 95 17.29 10.56 -27.68
CA VAL A 95 17.08 9.35 -28.49
C VAL A 95 16.39 8.30 -27.64
N ASN A 96 15.19 7.88 -28.04
CA ASN A 96 14.38 6.94 -27.24
C ASN A 96 13.65 5.92 -28.13
N ILE A 97 12.85 5.04 -27.50
CA ILE A 97 12.11 4.00 -28.26
C ILE A 97 11.07 4.59 -29.19
N LEU A 98 10.38 5.67 -28.77
CA LEU A 98 9.34 6.30 -29.60
C LEU A 98 9.96 6.99 -30.81
N THR A 99 11.09 7.68 -30.65
CA THR A 99 11.84 8.28 -31.78
C THR A 99 12.36 7.21 -32.73
N THR A 100 12.71 6.02 -32.20
CA THR A 100 13.17 4.90 -33.01
C THR A 100 12.05 4.34 -33.89
N ILE A 101 10.85 4.17 -33.33
CA ILE A 101 9.64 3.79 -34.06
C ILE A 101 9.26 4.86 -35.09
N GLN A 102 9.42 6.14 -34.74
CA GLN A 102 9.07 7.27 -35.57
C GLN A 102 9.92 7.44 -36.83
N ALA A 103 11.22 7.16 -36.75
CA ALA A 103 12.18 7.52 -37.79
C ALA A 103 11.80 7.02 -39.19
N PRO A 104 11.37 5.75 -39.42
CA PRO A 104 10.97 5.30 -40.76
C PRO A 104 9.69 6.00 -41.26
N ARG A 105 8.70 6.22 -40.40
CA ARG A 105 7.44 6.92 -40.77
C ARG A 105 7.69 8.38 -41.11
N LEU A 106 8.51 9.06 -40.32
CA LEU A 106 8.88 10.45 -40.56
C LEU A 106 9.56 10.62 -41.94
N LYS A 107 10.49 9.71 -42.29
CA LYS A 107 11.13 9.71 -43.60
C LYS A 107 10.13 9.48 -44.75
N GLU A 108 9.14 8.63 -44.57
CA GLU A 108 8.12 8.39 -45.58
C GLU A 108 7.23 9.62 -45.80
N LEU A 109 6.75 10.24 -44.73
CA LEU A 109 5.94 11.45 -44.78
C LEU A 109 6.68 12.65 -45.41
N MET A 110 7.98 12.76 -45.16
CA MET A 110 8.82 13.83 -45.75
C MET A 110 8.91 13.79 -47.28
N LYS A 111 8.51 12.68 -47.94
CA LYS A 111 8.42 12.63 -49.39
C LYS A 111 7.30 13.49 -49.94
N VAL A 112 6.28 13.78 -49.11
CA VAL A 112 5.02 14.42 -49.55
C VAL A 112 4.63 15.64 -48.72
N THR A 113 5.30 15.91 -47.60
CA THR A 113 4.96 17.02 -46.72
C THR A 113 6.21 17.67 -46.07
N SER A 114 6.04 18.80 -45.35
CA SER A 114 7.12 19.46 -44.64
C SER A 114 7.53 18.69 -43.38
N TYR A 115 8.78 18.93 -42.90
CA TYR A 115 9.30 18.30 -41.70
C TYR A 115 8.36 18.50 -40.49
N SER A 116 7.89 19.73 -40.25
CA SER A 116 7.02 19.98 -39.09
C SER A 116 5.66 19.28 -39.20
N ALA A 117 5.07 19.19 -40.38
CA ALA A 117 3.83 18.44 -40.60
C ALA A 117 4.04 16.92 -40.48
N ALA A 118 5.13 16.41 -41.05
CA ALA A 118 5.50 15.00 -40.93
C ALA A 118 5.79 14.61 -39.47
N LEU A 119 6.46 15.49 -38.72
CA LEU A 119 6.75 15.29 -37.30
C LEU A 119 5.45 15.22 -36.48
N ALA A 120 4.54 16.18 -36.65
CA ALA A 120 3.27 16.21 -35.92
C ALA A 120 2.38 15.01 -36.23
N GLN A 121 2.29 14.63 -37.52
CA GLN A 121 1.51 13.48 -37.95
C GLN A 121 2.08 12.16 -37.37
N SER A 122 3.36 11.88 -37.59
CA SER A 122 3.99 10.65 -37.12
C SER A 122 3.97 10.52 -35.59
N GLN A 123 4.11 11.63 -34.88
CA GLN A 123 3.98 11.68 -33.42
C GLN A 123 2.58 11.24 -32.97
N SER A 124 1.53 11.77 -33.60
CA SER A 124 0.15 11.40 -33.27
C SER A 124 -0.12 9.92 -33.56
N GLU A 125 0.33 9.43 -34.73
CA GLU A 125 0.18 8.03 -35.14
C GLU A 125 0.85 7.08 -34.13
N ILE A 126 2.06 7.40 -33.66
CA ILE A 126 2.78 6.57 -32.69
C ILE A 126 2.12 6.56 -31.32
N LEU A 127 1.67 7.71 -30.81
CA LEU A 127 0.97 7.76 -29.53
C LEU A 127 -0.34 6.99 -29.55
N ASN A 128 -1.05 7.00 -30.69
CA ASN A 128 -2.28 6.23 -30.88
C ASN A 128 -2.09 4.71 -30.73
N ILE A 129 -0.89 4.17 -31.01
CA ILE A 129 -0.61 2.73 -30.80
C ILE A 129 -0.81 2.34 -29.32
N PHE A 130 -0.52 3.27 -28.41
CA PHE A 130 -0.67 3.11 -26.98
C PHE A 130 -2.00 3.63 -26.45
N GLY A 131 -2.95 3.99 -27.34
CA GLY A 131 -4.23 4.58 -26.98
C GLY A 131 -4.13 6.03 -26.47
N ILE A 132 -3.02 6.71 -26.74
CA ILE A 132 -2.77 8.09 -26.28
C ILE A 132 -3.08 9.07 -27.41
N GLU A 133 -4.09 9.91 -27.20
CA GLU A 133 -4.36 11.02 -28.12
C GLU A 133 -3.36 12.15 -27.91
N SER A 134 -2.60 12.55 -28.93
CA SER A 134 -1.55 13.57 -28.84
C SER A 134 -2.05 14.92 -28.32
N SER A 135 -3.30 15.28 -28.62
CA SER A 135 -3.95 16.51 -28.13
C SER A 135 -4.16 16.55 -26.62
N THR A 136 -4.04 15.42 -25.96
CA THR A 136 -4.25 15.27 -24.51
C THR A 136 -2.96 15.35 -23.71
N VAL A 137 -1.81 15.37 -24.39
CA VAL A 137 -0.49 15.47 -23.78
C VAL A 137 -0.08 16.94 -23.74
N GLU A 138 -0.04 17.51 -22.56
CA GLU A 138 0.32 18.93 -22.38
C GLU A 138 1.78 19.20 -22.78
N ASN A 139 2.02 20.31 -23.47
CA ASN A 139 3.36 20.75 -23.90
C ASN A 139 4.14 19.71 -24.75
N LEU A 140 3.44 18.99 -25.60
CA LEU A 140 4.04 18.01 -26.51
C LEU A 140 4.77 18.73 -27.65
N ASN A 141 6.09 18.86 -27.57
CA ASN A 141 6.93 19.55 -28.55
C ASN A 141 7.61 18.61 -29.56
N GLY A 142 7.68 17.31 -29.26
CA GLY A 142 8.31 16.29 -30.09
C GLY A 142 8.69 15.06 -29.27
N LEU A 143 8.68 13.88 -29.88
CA LEU A 143 9.11 12.66 -29.17
C LEU A 143 10.58 12.72 -28.75
N TYR A 144 11.40 13.49 -29.46
CA TYR A 144 12.82 13.73 -29.14
C TYR A 144 13.04 14.69 -27.97
N ALA A 145 11.98 15.38 -27.50
CA ALA A 145 12.05 16.25 -26.31
C ALA A 145 11.68 15.51 -25.00
N MET A 146 11.23 14.27 -25.08
CA MET A 146 10.79 13.45 -23.94
C MET A 146 11.97 12.83 -23.19
N GLN A 147 11.95 12.87 -21.86
CA GLN A 147 13.00 12.32 -20.99
C GLN A 147 12.40 11.50 -19.86
N ILE A 148 12.97 10.32 -19.56
CA ILE A 148 12.50 9.48 -18.43
C ILE A 148 12.68 10.16 -17.06
N ASN A 149 13.67 11.03 -16.93
CA ASN A 149 14.00 11.76 -15.72
C ASN A 149 13.39 13.17 -15.66
N GLY A 150 12.49 13.53 -16.58
CA GLY A 150 11.73 14.75 -16.52
C GLY A 150 10.51 14.66 -15.61
N ASN A 151 9.66 15.68 -15.64
CA ASN A 151 8.46 15.75 -14.81
C ASN A 151 7.22 16.25 -15.58
N SER A 152 7.30 16.35 -16.90
CA SER A 152 6.21 16.76 -17.78
C SER A 152 5.33 15.59 -18.21
N ASP A 153 4.17 15.89 -18.82
CA ASP A 153 3.32 14.87 -19.43
C ASP A 153 4.05 14.07 -20.53
N PRO A 154 4.79 14.72 -21.47
CA PRO A 154 5.60 13.97 -22.43
C PRO A 154 6.58 13.00 -21.78
N ASP A 155 7.22 13.38 -20.68
CA ASP A 155 8.15 12.53 -19.95
C ASP A 155 7.43 11.33 -19.31
N SER A 156 6.23 11.57 -18.79
CA SER A 156 5.33 10.53 -18.25
C SER A 156 4.92 9.52 -19.33
N VAL A 157 4.60 10.01 -20.53
CA VAL A 157 4.25 9.18 -21.70
C VAL A 157 5.44 8.31 -22.12
N LEU A 158 6.66 8.86 -22.15
CA LEU A 158 7.85 8.09 -22.51
C LEU A 158 8.08 6.95 -21.51
N LEU A 159 8.01 7.20 -20.22
CA LEU A 159 8.19 6.15 -19.21
C LEU A 159 7.09 5.10 -19.27
N ALA A 160 5.82 5.51 -19.47
CA ALA A 160 4.69 4.60 -19.62
C ALA A 160 4.88 3.64 -20.80
N THR A 161 5.14 4.20 -21.98
CA THR A 161 5.31 3.42 -23.22
C THR A 161 6.56 2.56 -23.17
N SER A 162 7.63 3.04 -22.57
CA SER A 162 8.85 2.28 -22.30
C SER A 162 8.57 1.06 -21.43
N ALA A 163 7.85 1.23 -20.32
CA ALA A 163 7.49 0.14 -19.41
C ALA A 163 6.58 -0.90 -20.07
N ILE A 164 5.59 -0.47 -20.89
CA ILE A 164 4.74 -1.38 -21.67
C ILE A 164 5.58 -2.21 -22.63
N MET A 165 6.42 -1.57 -23.42
CA MET A 165 7.29 -2.26 -24.38
C MET A 165 8.24 -3.25 -23.70
N MET A 166 8.79 -2.88 -22.56
CA MET A 166 9.67 -3.76 -21.78
C MET A 166 8.92 -4.94 -21.18
N GLN A 167 7.71 -4.74 -20.67
CA GLN A 167 6.84 -5.80 -20.16
C GLN A 167 6.47 -6.78 -21.27
N MET A 168 6.12 -6.28 -22.46
CA MET A 168 5.84 -7.09 -23.64
C MET A 168 7.04 -7.95 -24.01
N SER A 169 8.22 -7.33 -24.09
CA SER A 169 9.47 -8.00 -24.41
C SER A 169 9.87 -9.04 -23.36
N SER A 170 9.62 -8.76 -22.09
CA SER A 170 9.86 -9.71 -20.99
C SER A 170 8.96 -10.95 -21.08
N THR A 171 7.71 -10.75 -21.42
CA THR A 171 6.74 -11.86 -21.60
C THR A 171 7.16 -12.76 -22.77
N GLU A 172 7.52 -12.16 -23.92
CA GLU A 172 7.95 -12.91 -25.10
C GLU A 172 9.28 -13.61 -24.87
N ALA A 173 10.26 -12.94 -24.28
CA ALA A 173 11.55 -13.53 -23.95
C ALA A 173 11.42 -14.77 -23.08
N SER A 174 10.50 -14.76 -22.13
CA SER A 174 10.21 -15.91 -21.28
C SER A 174 9.58 -17.06 -22.08
N ALA A 175 8.68 -16.76 -23.01
CA ALA A 175 8.01 -17.74 -23.85
C ALA A 175 8.98 -18.40 -24.86
N LEU A 176 9.90 -17.61 -25.43
CA LEU A 176 10.83 -18.06 -26.48
C LEU A 176 12.20 -18.47 -25.95
N SER A 177 12.47 -18.33 -24.65
CA SER A 177 13.80 -18.51 -24.06
C SER A 177 14.88 -17.63 -24.73
N SER A 178 14.51 -16.39 -25.06
CA SER A 178 15.35 -15.37 -25.67
C SER A 178 15.75 -14.28 -24.66
N SER A 179 16.47 -13.24 -25.10
CA SER A 179 16.77 -12.09 -24.26
C SER A 179 15.73 -10.99 -24.41
N LYS A 180 15.37 -10.31 -23.30
CA LYS A 180 14.46 -9.17 -23.31
C LYS A 180 14.90 -8.06 -24.28
N ALA A 181 16.22 -7.79 -24.37
CA ALA A 181 16.76 -6.77 -25.27
C ALA A 181 16.59 -7.15 -26.74
N ALA A 182 16.72 -8.43 -27.09
CA ALA A 182 16.48 -8.91 -28.44
C ALA A 182 15.00 -8.78 -28.81
N GLU A 183 14.09 -9.20 -27.93
CA GLU A 183 12.65 -9.07 -28.17
C GLU A 183 12.23 -7.60 -28.25
N LEU A 184 12.79 -6.73 -27.42
CA LEU A 184 12.52 -5.30 -27.48
C LEU A 184 12.95 -4.72 -28.84
N SER A 185 14.16 -5.05 -29.29
CA SER A 185 14.66 -4.62 -30.61
C SER A 185 13.79 -5.13 -31.74
N PHE A 186 13.33 -6.38 -31.64
CA PHE A 186 12.41 -6.97 -32.59
C PHE A 186 11.09 -6.18 -32.65
N PHE A 187 10.41 -5.95 -31.53
CA PHE A 187 9.14 -5.25 -31.49
C PHE A 187 9.25 -3.79 -31.95
N VAL A 188 10.28 -3.07 -31.50
CA VAL A 188 10.52 -1.70 -31.99
C VAL A 188 10.68 -1.65 -33.51
N SER A 189 11.40 -2.62 -34.08
CA SER A 189 11.59 -2.71 -35.53
C SER A 189 10.33 -3.11 -36.26
N GLN A 190 9.53 -4.04 -35.73
CA GLN A 190 8.28 -4.49 -36.34
C GLN A 190 7.23 -3.38 -36.35
N ILE A 191 7.03 -2.73 -35.21
CA ILE A 191 6.09 -1.60 -35.09
C ILE A 191 6.51 -0.46 -36.04
N GLY A 192 7.77 -0.06 -36.02
CA GLY A 192 8.27 1.00 -36.90
C GLY A 192 8.11 0.68 -38.38
N ARG A 193 8.23 -0.58 -38.77
CA ARG A 193 8.04 -1.03 -40.15
C ARG A 193 6.55 -1.02 -40.53
N ASP A 194 5.68 -1.49 -39.63
CA ASP A 194 4.25 -1.55 -39.85
C ASP A 194 3.67 -0.15 -40.10
N LEU A 195 4.03 0.81 -39.28
CA LEU A 195 3.60 2.19 -39.40
C LEU A 195 4.14 2.94 -40.62
N THR A 196 5.18 2.44 -41.29
CA THR A 196 5.88 3.21 -42.31
C THR A 196 4.94 3.69 -43.45
N THR A 197 3.99 2.86 -43.85
CA THR A 197 3.17 3.09 -45.05
C THR A 197 1.96 4.02 -44.78
N ASP A 198 1.19 3.74 -43.76
CA ASP A 198 -0.08 4.43 -43.50
C ASP A 198 -0.20 5.06 -42.12
N GLY A 199 0.70 4.71 -41.21
CA GLY A 199 0.72 5.23 -39.83
C GLY A 199 -0.13 4.44 -38.86
N ASP A 200 -0.71 3.31 -39.29
CA ASP A 200 -1.50 2.43 -38.46
C ASP A 200 -0.71 1.17 -38.10
N LEU A 201 -0.91 0.67 -36.90
CA LEU A 201 -0.40 -0.62 -36.48
C LEU A 201 -1.40 -1.71 -36.89
N ASP A 202 -1.16 -2.43 -37.99
CA ASP A 202 -2.08 -3.43 -38.51
C ASP A 202 -1.93 -4.81 -37.86
N ASP A 203 -0.77 -5.13 -37.34
CA ASP A 203 -0.49 -6.42 -36.71
C ASP A 203 -1.35 -6.62 -35.44
N ALA A 204 -2.44 -7.39 -35.58
CA ALA A 204 -3.35 -7.70 -34.48
C ALA A 204 -2.67 -8.47 -33.33
N THR A 205 -1.62 -9.23 -33.63
CA THR A 205 -0.84 -9.96 -32.60
C THR A 205 -0.05 -8.98 -31.74
N ILE A 206 0.59 -8.01 -32.36
CA ILE A 206 1.34 -6.97 -31.64
C ILE A 206 0.38 -6.10 -30.84
N LYS A 207 -0.78 -5.69 -31.38
CA LYS A 207 -1.83 -4.97 -30.64
C LYS A 207 -2.23 -5.72 -29.36
N THR A 208 -2.55 -7.01 -29.47
CA THR A 208 -2.93 -7.85 -28.33
C THR A 208 -1.81 -7.96 -27.31
N LYS A 209 -0.55 -8.10 -27.76
CA LYS A 209 0.61 -8.16 -26.86
C LYS A 209 0.83 -6.84 -26.12
N LEU A 210 0.65 -5.69 -26.78
CA LEU A 210 0.75 -4.36 -26.15
C LEU A 210 -0.32 -4.18 -25.06
N THR A 211 -1.59 -4.49 -25.36
CA THR A 211 -2.69 -4.44 -24.40
C THR A 211 -2.42 -5.35 -23.19
N THR A 212 -2.01 -6.60 -23.46
CA THR A 212 -1.67 -7.55 -22.38
C THR A 212 -0.50 -7.05 -21.54
N ALA A 213 0.50 -6.45 -22.16
CA ALA A 213 1.64 -5.89 -21.46
C ALA A 213 1.22 -4.70 -20.58
N ALA A 214 0.39 -3.78 -21.10
CA ALA A 214 -0.13 -2.65 -20.34
C ALA A 214 -0.84 -3.13 -19.05
N LYS A 215 -1.68 -4.16 -19.14
CA LYS A 215 -2.35 -4.79 -17.98
C LYS A 215 -1.36 -5.33 -16.95
N ASN A 216 -0.25 -5.88 -17.38
CA ASN A 216 0.71 -6.62 -16.56
C ASN A 216 1.88 -5.77 -16.03
N VAL A 217 2.07 -4.53 -16.48
CA VAL A 217 3.12 -3.66 -15.92
C VAL A 217 2.94 -3.50 -14.42
N ASN A 218 4.00 -3.75 -13.65
CA ASN A 218 4.02 -3.47 -12.22
C ASN A 218 4.44 -2.02 -11.99
N LEU A 219 3.45 -1.14 -11.79
CA LEU A 219 3.64 0.30 -11.68
C LEU A 219 4.57 0.69 -10.52
N SER A 220 4.37 0.10 -9.35
CA SER A 220 5.18 0.41 -8.17
C SER A 220 6.64 -0.02 -8.34
N SER A 221 6.87 -1.18 -8.96
CA SER A 221 8.24 -1.63 -9.27
C SER A 221 8.94 -0.72 -10.27
N VAL A 222 8.25 -0.31 -11.34
CA VAL A 222 8.83 0.62 -12.33
C VAL A 222 9.24 1.92 -11.66
N ARG A 223 8.38 2.54 -10.87
CA ARG A 223 8.68 3.76 -10.13
C ARG A 223 9.87 3.60 -9.21
N SER A 224 9.82 2.61 -8.32
CA SER A 224 10.90 2.33 -7.36
C SER A 224 12.23 2.04 -8.05
N ASN A 225 12.23 1.29 -9.15
CA ASN A 225 13.43 0.92 -9.90
C ASN A 225 14.08 2.14 -10.54
N VAL A 226 13.28 3.01 -11.17
CA VAL A 226 13.78 4.25 -11.79
C VAL A 226 14.34 5.18 -10.73
N GLU A 227 13.60 5.46 -9.68
CA GLU A 227 14.03 6.35 -8.59
C GLU A 227 15.30 5.84 -7.90
N THR A 228 15.37 4.54 -7.59
CA THR A 228 16.54 3.90 -6.99
C THR A 228 17.77 3.97 -7.91
N TYR A 229 17.56 3.77 -9.22
CA TYR A 229 18.66 3.85 -10.18
C TYR A 229 19.34 5.23 -10.20
N TYR A 230 18.51 6.30 -10.22
CA TYR A 230 19.00 7.66 -10.18
C TYR A 230 19.61 8.03 -8.82
N GLN A 231 18.96 7.61 -7.73
CA GLN A 231 19.48 7.85 -6.37
C GLN A 231 20.86 7.22 -6.17
N ASN A 232 21.09 6.01 -6.65
CA ASN A 232 22.38 5.33 -6.58
C ASN A 232 23.50 6.05 -7.37
N ARG A 233 23.12 7.01 -8.22
CA ARG A 233 24.03 7.88 -9.01
C ARG A 233 24.07 9.31 -8.49
N GLY A 234 23.54 9.54 -7.29
CA GLY A 234 23.57 10.83 -6.62
C GLY A 234 22.53 11.83 -7.13
N VAL A 235 21.53 11.38 -7.90
CA VAL A 235 20.44 12.22 -8.40
C VAL A 235 19.15 11.86 -7.67
N THR A 236 18.58 12.81 -6.94
CA THR A 236 17.23 12.65 -6.37
C THR A 236 16.21 12.86 -7.48
N LEU A 237 15.55 11.80 -7.87
CA LEU A 237 14.50 11.81 -8.89
C LEU A 237 13.18 11.40 -8.26
N ILE A 238 12.12 12.15 -8.59
CA ILE A 238 10.73 11.70 -8.49
C ILE A 238 10.32 11.31 -9.90
N ALA A 239 10.06 10.03 -10.14
CA ALA A 239 9.69 9.56 -11.46
C ALA A 239 8.42 10.27 -11.96
N PRO A 240 8.33 10.59 -13.27
CA PRO A 240 7.17 11.24 -13.82
C PRO A 240 5.90 10.39 -13.62
N LYS A 241 4.73 10.99 -13.76
CA LYS A 241 3.42 10.39 -13.47
C LYS A 241 2.96 9.43 -14.59
N PHE A 242 3.78 8.45 -14.91
CA PHE A 242 3.59 7.51 -16.02
C PHE A 242 2.36 6.60 -15.84
N GLU A 243 1.94 6.37 -14.60
CA GLU A 243 0.78 5.54 -14.27
C GLU A 243 -0.52 6.05 -14.92
N GLU A 244 -0.59 7.36 -15.12
CA GLU A 244 -1.75 8.02 -15.73
C GLU A 244 -1.90 7.70 -17.24
N TRP A 245 -0.87 7.13 -17.85
CA TRP A 245 -0.77 6.88 -19.29
C TRP A 245 -0.80 5.39 -19.66
N ILE A 246 -1.16 4.51 -18.73
CA ILE A 246 -1.24 3.07 -18.95
C ILE A 246 -2.67 2.56 -18.75
N ASP A 247 -3.26 1.96 -19.79
CA ASP A 247 -4.55 1.26 -19.68
C ASP A 247 -4.36 -0.10 -19.00
N LYS A 248 -4.62 -0.14 -17.70
CA LYS A 248 -4.42 -1.32 -16.85
C LYS A 248 -5.61 -2.29 -16.86
N ASP A 249 -6.80 -1.85 -17.25
CA ASP A 249 -8.04 -2.62 -17.20
C ASP A 249 -8.57 -3.04 -18.57
N ASP A 250 -7.84 -2.70 -19.65
CA ASP A 250 -8.20 -3.04 -21.03
C ASP A 250 -9.56 -2.42 -21.43
N SER A 251 -9.85 -1.27 -20.89
CA SER A 251 -11.08 -0.53 -21.20
C SER A 251 -10.99 0.24 -22.53
N GLY A 252 -9.79 0.33 -23.10
CA GLY A 252 -9.47 1.24 -24.20
C GLY A 252 -9.38 2.69 -23.76
N TYR A 253 -9.22 2.93 -22.48
CA TYR A 253 -9.26 4.24 -21.86
C TYR A 253 -8.00 4.52 -21.03
N ILE A 254 -7.27 5.57 -21.39
CA ILE A 254 -6.08 5.98 -20.64
C ILE A 254 -6.51 6.79 -19.43
N PRO A 255 -6.09 6.40 -18.21
CA PRO A 255 -6.26 7.24 -17.03
C PRO A 255 -5.52 8.56 -17.25
N ARG A 256 -6.14 9.65 -16.88
CA ARG A 256 -5.52 10.95 -16.96
C ARG A 256 -5.30 11.52 -15.58
N ARG A 257 -4.39 12.46 -15.53
CA ARG A 257 -4.06 13.25 -14.35
C ARG A 257 -5.32 13.79 -13.69
N LEU A 258 -5.41 13.62 -12.39
CA LEU A 258 -6.31 14.41 -11.55
C LEU A 258 -5.98 15.89 -11.75
N ILE A 259 -6.93 16.64 -12.34
CA ILE A 259 -6.87 18.09 -12.32
C ILE A 259 -7.11 18.47 -10.87
N GLU A 260 -6.06 18.90 -10.18
CA GLU A 260 -6.05 19.38 -8.80
C GLU A 260 -7.37 19.17 -8.07
N SER A 261 -7.65 17.95 -7.68
CA SER A 261 -8.76 17.68 -6.80
C SER A 261 -8.20 17.69 -5.40
N THR A 262 -8.80 18.49 -4.54
CA THR A 262 -8.66 18.28 -3.12
C THR A 262 -9.29 16.95 -2.77
N LEU A 263 -8.54 15.85 -2.94
CA LEU A 263 -8.95 14.57 -2.38
C LEU A 263 -9.13 14.75 -0.88
N GLN A 264 -10.30 14.37 -0.39
CA GLN A 264 -10.52 14.30 1.04
C GLN A 264 -9.53 13.30 1.63
N THR A 265 -8.93 13.64 2.75
CA THR A 265 -8.02 12.74 3.45
C THR A 265 -8.79 11.63 4.16
N PHE A 266 -8.17 10.48 4.36
CA PHE A 266 -8.69 9.50 5.30
C PHE A 266 -8.56 10.02 6.73
N THR A 267 -9.56 9.71 7.53
CA THR A 267 -9.52 9.93 8.98
C THR A 267 -8.95 8.69 9.63
N ASN A 268 -7.79 8.81 10.25
CA ASN A 268 -7.18 7.72 11.00
C ASN A 268 -8.10 7.26 12.13
N GLN A 269 -8.08 5.98 12.44
CA GLN A 269 -8.84 5.40 13.53
C GLN A 269 -7.89 4.96 14.64
N THR A 270 -8.22 5.34 15.86
CA THR A 270 -7.52 4.96 17.07
C THR A 270 -8.45 4.15 17.97
N ASP A 271 -7.91 3.61 19.04
CA ASP A 271 -8.66 2.88 20.06
C ASP A 271 -9.43 1.67 19.53
N LEU A 272 -8.91 1.07 18.47
CA LEU A 272 -9.51 -0.12 17.87
C LEU A 272 -9.28 -1.36 18.73
N ILE A 273 -10.20 -2.30 18.62
CA ILE A 273 -10.04 -3.63 19.20
C ILE A 273 -9.10 -4.45 18.30
N TYR A 274 -8.29 -5.31 18.91
CA TYR A 274 -7.45 -6.30 18.22
C TYR A 274 -8.23 -7.06 17.15
N SER A 275 -7.58 -7.24 15.99
CA SER A 275 -8.09 -8.06 14.86
C SER A 275 -9.54 -7.78 14.46
N SER A 276 -10.01 -6.56 14.67
CA SER A 276 -11.35 -6.12 14.27
C SER A 276 -11.39 -5.66 12.83
N ALA A 277 -12.53 -5.81 12.17
CA ALA A 277 -12.74 -5.26 10.84
C ALA A 277 -12.72 -3.73 10.86
N VAL A 278 -11.93 -3.15 9.97
CA VAL A 278 -11.72 -1.70 9.88
C VAL A 278 -12.05 -1.21 8.48
N ASN A 279 -12.74 -0.08 8.40
CA ASN A 279 -12.96 0.63 7.14
C ASN A 279 -12.58 2.10 7.35
N SER A 280 -11.87 2.70 6.40
CA SER A 280 -11.73 4.16 6.37
C SER A 280 -13.06 4.84 6.08
N ASN A 281 -13.11 6.17 6.21
CA ASN A 281 -14.17 6.95 5.58
C ASN A 281 -14.11 6.85 4.05
N ASP A 282 -15.21 7.11 3.38
CA ASP A 282 -15.24 7.26 1.93
C ASP A 282 -14.59 8.59 1.54
N VAL A 283 -13.79 8.57 0.47
CA VAL A 283 -13.24 9.75 -0.20
C VAL A 283 -13.78 9.79 -1.62
N SER A 284 -14.24 10.95 -2.07
CA SER A 284 -14.74 11.13 -3.42
C SER A 284 -13.61 11.45 -4.37
N VAL A 285 -13.61 10.80 -5.53
CA VAL A 285 -12.68 11.09 -6.62
C VAL A 285 -13.26 12.24 -7.44
N SER A 286 -12.45 13.27 -7.66
CA SER A 286 -12.78 14.38 -8.53
C SER A 286 -11.77 14.46 -9.66
N VAL A 287 -12.19 14.12 -10.85
CA VAL A 287 -11.41 14.16 -12.10
C VAL A 287 -12.24 14.81 -13.19
N GLY A 288 -11.62 15.19 -14.29
CA GLY A 288 -12.37 15.72 -15.44
C GLY A 288 -13.40 14.72 -15.94
N THR A 289 -14.52 15.19 -16.47
CA THR A 289 -15.57 14.34 -17.03
C THR A 289 -15.01 13.44 -18.13
N GLY A 290 -15.27 12.14 -18.03
CA GLY A 290 -14.77 11.13 -18.95
C GLY A 290 -13.30 10.75 -18.75
N LEU A 291 -12.67 11.20 -17.66
CA LEU A 291 -11.31 10.82 -17.29
C LEU A 291 -11.32 9.72 -16.22
N ARG A 292 -10.29 8.88 -16.26
CA ARG A 292 -10.01 7.84 -15.26
C ARG A 292 -8.63 8.02 -14.67
N VAL A 293 -8.47 7.60 -13.42
CA VAL A 293 -7.18 7.55 -12.75
C VAL A 293 -6.91 6.16 -12.21
N PRO A 294 -5.66 5.69 -12.25
CA PRO A 294 -5.29 4.44 -11.63
C PRO A 294 -5.42 4.55 -10.11
N VAL A 295 -5.89 3.46 -9.50
CA VAL A 295 -6.03 3.33 -8.05
C VAL A 295 -5.33 2.05 -7.63
N SER A 296 -4.40 2.15 -6.70
CA SER A 296 -3.67 1.00 -6.18
C SER A 296 -3.46 1.10 -4.68
N ILE A 297 -3.22 -0.05 -4.05
CA ILE A 297 -2.97 -0.17 -2.61
C ILE A 297 -1.63 -0.89 -2.40
N ASP A 298 -0.85 -0.44 -1.41
CA ASP A 298 0.50 -0.92 -1.14
C ASP A 298 0.58 -2.17 -0.24
N SER A 299 -0.55 -2.64 0.27
CA SER A 299 -0.61 -3.72 1.25
C SER A 299 -1.62 -4.81 0.89
N GLY A 300 -1.17 -6.07 0.87
CA GLY A 300 -2.01 -7.25 0.60
C GLY A 300 -2.99 -7.63 1.72
N SER A 301 -2.83 -7.06 2.92
CA SER A 301 -3.75 -7.26 4.04
C SER A 301 -4.95 -6.31 4.03
N TRP A 302 -4.93 -5.34 3.13
CA TRP A 302 -6.01 -4.37 2.90
C TRP A 302 -6.63 -4.56 1.52
N SER A 303 -7.83 -4.12 1.34
CA SER A 303 -8.56 -4.14 0.06
C SER A 303 -9.16 -2.78 -0.25
N ILE A 304 -9.26 -2.48 -1.54
CA ILE A 304 -9.95 -1.30 -2.05
C ILE A 304 -11.45 -1.59 -2.07
N VAL A 305 -12.25 -0.64 -1.63
CA VAL A 305 -13.70 -0.65 -1.82
C VAL A 305 -14.07 0.56 -2.67
N LYS A 306 -14.65 0.30 -3.84
CA LYS A 306 -15.10 1.32 -4.79
C LYS A 306 -16.62 1.33 -4.86
N ASN A 307 -17.25 2.47 -4.65
CA ASN A 307 -18.71 2.64 -4.67
C ASN A 307 -19.44 1.59 -3.79
N GLY A 308 -18.88 1.32 -2.60
CA GLY A 308 -19.39 0.34 -1.65
C GLY A 308 -19.09 -1.13 -1.98
N THR A 309 -18.48 -1.44 -3.12
CA THR A 309 -18.16 -2.81 -3.55
C THR A 309 -16.67 -3.08 -3.43
N ALA A 310 -16.29 -4.21 -2.83
CA ALA A 310 -14.90 -4.61 -2.73
C ALA A 310 -14.31 -4.93 -4.12
N VAL A 311 -13.14 -4.39 -4.40
CA VAL A 311 -12.40 -4.63 -5.64
C VAL A 311 -11.61 -5.94 -5.51
N SER A 312 -11.58 -6.73 -6.57
CA SER A 312 -10.74 -7.93 -6.63
C SER A 312 -9.30 -7.53 -6.92
N GLY A 313 -8.40 -7.82 -5.97
CA GLY A 313 -6.97 -7.50 -6.09
C GLY A 313 -6.63 -6.11 -5.54
N GLN A 314 -5.41 -5.65 -5.83
CA GLN A 314 -4.81 -4.43 -5.29
C GLN A 314 -4.85 -3.24 -6.24
N TYR A 315 -5.55 -3.35 -7.35
CA TYR A 315 -5.61 -2.35 -8.40
C TYR A 315 -7.02 -2.19 -8.96
N THR A 316 -7.39 -0.95 -9.27
CA THR A 316 -8.60 -0.58 -10.03
C THR A 316 -8.37 0.77 -10.71
N THR A 317 -9.38 1.27 -11.42
CA THR A 317 -9.46 2.66 -11.87
C THR A 317 -10.63 3.37 -11.22
N ALA A 318 -10.56 4.68 -11.12
CA ALA A 318 -11.66 5.51 -10.64
C ALA A 318 -11.98 6.64 -11.60
N GLU A 319 -13.25 6.99 -11.69
CA GLU A 319 -13.80 8.09 -12.48
C GLU A 319 -14.30 9.23 -11.58
N ASN A 320 -14.69 10.32 -12.22
CA ASN A 320 -15.30 11.44 -11.50
C ASN A 320 -16.52 10.98 -10.70
N THR A 321 -16.62 11.39 -9.45
CA THR A 321 -17.67 11.01 -8.48
C THR A 321 -17.59 9.59 -7.91
N ASP A 322 -16.67 8.74 -8.34
CA ASP A 322 -16.44 7.47 -7.64
C ASP A 322 -16.05 7.73 -6.18
N THR A 323 -16.49 6.86 -5.30
CA THR A 323 -16.08 6.86 -3.89
C THR A 323 -15.12 5.70 -3.62
N LEU A 324 -14.06 5.99 -2.87
CA LEU A 324 -13.03 5.03 -2.51
C LEU A 324 -12.89 4.97 -0.99
N ARG A 325 -12.66 3.78 -0.46
CA ARG A 325 -12.20 3.55 0.92
C ARG A 325 -11.30 2.32 0.97
N VAL A 326 -10.54 2.20 2.03
CA VAL A 326 -9.77 1.01 2.35
C VAL A 326 -10.46 0.19 3.42
N LYS A 327 -10.41 -1.13 3.29
CA LYS A 327 -10.97 -2.09 4.22
C LYS A 327 -9.90 -3.12 4.59
N GLY A 328 -9.75 -3.38 5.87
CA GLY A 328 -8.79 -4.35 6.38
C GLY A 328 -9.13 -4.82 7.78
N THR A 329 -8.14 -5.25 8.53
CA THR A 329 -8.24 -5.61 9.93
C THR A 329 -7.23 -4.81 10.74
N SER A 330 -7.59 -4.44 11.97
CA SER A 330 -6.66 -3.85 12.92
C SER A 330 -5.55 -4.85 13.28
N GLY A 331 -4.42 -4.31 13.72
CA GLY A 331 -3.26 -5.10 14.13
C GLY A 331 -3.41 -5.79 15.49
N SER A 332 -2.29 -6.24 16.04
CA SER A 332 -2.17 -6.67 17.44
C SER A 332 -2.36 -5.48 18.39
N TRP A 333 -2.54 -5.75 19.67
CA TRP A 333 -2.66 -4.68 20.68
C TRP A 333 -1.44 -3.73 20.65
N GLY A 334 -1.69 -2.44 20.77
CA GLY A 334 -0.67 -1.38 20.71
C GLY A 334 -0.05 -1.16 19.33
N ALA A 335 -0.55 -1.82 18.30
CA ALA A 335 0.00 -1.72 16.95
C ALA A 335 -0.79 -0.75 16.07
N THR A 336 -0.07 -0.06 15.18
CA THR A 336 -0.65 0.68 14.07
C THR A 336 -0.50 -0.14 12.80
N ASN A 337 -1.60 -0.49 12.17
CA ASN A 337 -1.64 -1.10 10.85
C ASN A 337 -1.93 -0.01 9.83
N SER A 338 -0.96 0.25 8.96
CA SER A 338 -1.00 1.35 8.00
C SER A 338 -1.19 0.83 6.58
N VAL A 339 -1.81 1.65 5.76
CA VAL A 339 -1.98 1.40 4.33
C VAL A 339 -1.98 2.71 3.57
N ASN A 340 -1.41 2.71 2.36
CA ASN A 340 -1.48 3.81 1.43
C ASN A 340 -2.32 3.42 0.22
N LEU A 341 -3.28 4.26 -0.10
CA LEU A 341 -4.06 4.21 -1.34
C LEU A 341 -3.51 5.26 -2.29
N SER A 342 -2.95 4.83 -3.40
CA SER A 342 -2.52 5.72 -4.48
C SER A 342 -3.69 5.94 -5.45
N VAL A 343 -3.98 7.20 -5.77
CA VAL A 343 -5.04 7.61 -6.70
C VAL A 343 -4.41 8.59 -7.68
N GLY A 344 -4.14 8.13 -8.89
CA GLY A 344 -3.31 8.88 -9.83
C GLY A 344 -1.93 9.15 -9.20
N SER A 345 -1.58 10.42 -9.07
CA SER A 345 -0.34 10.86 -8.42
C SER A 345 -0.46 11.09 -6.92
N ASP A 346 -1.66 11.06 -6.37
CA ASP A 346 -1.89 11.33 -4.96
C ASP A 346 -1.81 10.06 -4.13
N THR A 347 -1.38 10.19 -2.89
CA THR A 347 -1.32 9.09 -1.94
C THR A 347 -2.07 9.46 -0.68
N LEU A 348 -3.05 8.62 -0.33
CA LEU A 348 -3.86 8.75 0.86
C LEU A 348 -3.41 7.71 1.89
N GLY A 349 -2.80 8.15 2.97
CA GLY A 349 -2.43 7.29 4.09
C GLY A 349 -3.61 7.07 5.04
N PHE A 350 -3.80 5.84 5.49
CA PHE A 350 -4.74 5.48 6.53
C PHE A 350 -4.06 4.64 7.60
N ASN A 351 -4.26 5.01 8.85
CA ASN A 351 -3.73 4.32 10.02
C ASN A 351 -4.88 3.81 10.89
N ALA A 352 -4.80 2.53 11.23
CA ALA A 352 -5.67 1.86 12.18
C ALA A 352 -4.85 1.45 13.40
N THR A 353 -4.98 2.21 14.48
CA THR A 353 -4.23 1.99 15.72
C THR A 353 -5.12 1.29 16.75
N THR A 354 -4.65 0.17 17.23
CA THR A 354 -5.33 -0.56 18.31
C THR A 354 -4.98 0.06 19.65
N LYS A 355 -5.85 -0.19 20.63
CA LYS A 355 -5.54 0.15 22.04
C LYS A 355 -4.28 -0.54 22.51
N ASP A 356 -3.54 0.13 23.35
CA ASP A 356 -2.43 -0.50 24.06
C ASP A 356 -2.97 -1.48 25.10
N LEU A 357 -2.42 -2.69 25.12
CA LEU A 357 -2.64 -3.62 26.20
C LEU A 357 -1.72 -3.20 27.36
N ILE A 358 -2.30 -2.56 28.38
CA ILE A 358 -1.53 -2.03 29.50
C ILE A 358 -1.16 -3.15 30.49
N LEU A 359 -2.04 -4.13 30.66
CA LEU A 359 -1.85 -5.26 31.53
C LEU A 359 -2.55 -6.49 30.98
N SER A 360 -1.79 -7.54 30.70
CA SER A 360 -2.34 -8.86 30.44
C SER A 360 -1.95 -9.78 31.57
N LEU A 361 -2.92 -10.26 32.31
CA LEU A 361 -2.73 -11.33 33.29
C LEU A 361 -2.87 -12.71 32.65
N TRP A 362 -2.71 -12.75 31.34
CA TRP A 362 -2.75 -13.96 30.54
C TRP A 362 -1.40 -14.20 29.87
N GLU A 363 -0.64 -15.11 30.40
CA GLU A 363 0.51 -15.69 29.73
C GLU A 363 0.26 -17.19 29.55
N GLY A 364 0.06 -17.67 28.32
CA GLY A 364 0.01 -19.09 28.02
C GLY A 364 -0.69 -19.43 26.71
N THR A 365 -0.05 -20.24 25.91
CA THR A 365 -0.62 -20.91 24.74
C THR A 365 -1.40 -22.15 25.20
N THR A 366 -2.73 -22.12 25.05
CA THR A 366 -3.54 -23.32 25.27
C THR A 366 -3.80 -24.01 23.94
N THR A 367 -3.23 -25.15 23.72
CA THR A 367 -3.63 -26.09 22.70
C THR A 367 -4.62 -27.07 23.32
N GLY A 368 -5.92 -26.92 23.03
CA GLY A 368 -6.90 -27.99 23.11
C GLY A 368 -7.30 -28.56 24.49
N ALA A 369 -7.13 -27.81 25.57
CA ALA A 369 -7.58 -28.24 26.87
C ALA A 369 -9.05 -27.83 27.13
N GLU A 370 -9.89 -28.77 27.49
CA GLU A 370 -11.25 -28.50 27.95
C GLU A 370 -11.22 -27.66 29.23
N CYS A 371 -12.01 -26.59 29.27
CA CYS A 371 -12.21 -25.81 30.48
C CYS A 371 -13.15 -26.58 31.41
N GLY A 372 -12.66 -27.02 32.55
CA GLY A 372 -13.46 -27.66 33.60
C GLY A 372 -13.97 -26.61 34.59
N ALA A 373 -15.19 -26.75 35.05
CA ALA A 373 -15.68 -25.97 36.18
C ALA A 373 -15.09 -26.54 37.47
N GLN A 374 -14.18 -25.82 38.12
CA GLN A 374 -13.86 -26.12 39.50
C GLN A 374 -14.45 -25.00 40.35
N GLY A 375 -15.45 -25.31 41.11
CA GLY A 375 -16.18 -24.29 41.77
C GLY A 375 -16.16 -24.34 43.28
N ASN A 376 -15.79 -23.30 43.91
CA ASN A 376 -16.40 -23.00 45.18
C ASN A 376 -17.57 -22.03 44.92
N THR A 377 -18.77 -22.47 45.13
CA THR A 377 -19.98 -21.71 44.99
C THR A 377 -20.21 -20.98 46.31
N THR A 378 -19.81 -19.74 46.38
CA THR A 378 -20.25 -18.89 47.47
C THR A 378 -21.44 -18.05 46.99
N ASP A 379 -22.51 -18.12 47.74
CA ASP A 379 -23.71 -17.31 47.47
C ASP A 379 -23.50 -15.92 48.04
N LYS A 380 -22.80 -15.07 47.29
CA LYS A 380 -22.36 -13.73 47.69
C LYS A 380 -22.78 -12.68 46.65
N GLN A 381 -22.83 -11.44 47.09
CA GLN A 381 -23.19 -10.32 46.24
C GLN A 381 -21.98 -9.63 45.62
N TYR A 382 -20.82 -9.70 46.25
CA TYR A 382 -19.60 -9.02 45.84
C TYR A 382 -18.47 -9.99 45.65
N PHE A 383 -17.68 -9.76 44.58
CA PHE A 383 -16.46 -10.51 44.27
C PHE A 383 -15.36 -9.52 43.93
N ALA A 384 -14.16 -9.76 44.41
CA ALA A 384 -13.02 -8.88 44.21
C ALA A 384 -11.82 -9.66 43.66
N ILE A 385 -11.19 -9.09 42.66
CA ILE A 385 -10.01 -9.63 41.97
C ILE A 385 -8.87 -8.63 42.18
N PRO A 386 -7.78 -9.02 42.86
CA PRO A 386 -6.63 -8.14 43.04
C PRO A 386 -5.81 -8.08 41.75
N PHE A 387 -5.17 -6.93 41.50
CA PHE A 387 -4.12 -6.76 40.54
C PHE A 387 -3.15 -5.67 40.95
N THR A 388 -1.92 -5.74 40.41
CA THR A 388 -0.89 -4.72 40.64
C THR A 388 -0.53 -4.13 39.28
N THR A 389 -0.50 -2.81 39.19
CA THR A 389 0.00 -2.13 38.01
C THR A 389 1.52 -2.26 37.91
N ASP A 390 2.03 -2.72 36.75
CA ASP A 390 3.47 -2.96 36.54
C ASP A 390 4.23 -1.68 36.21
N THR A 391 5.55 -1.70 36.41
CA THR A 391 6.49 -0.65 36.00
C THR A 391 6.91 -0.74 34.56
N GLN A 392 6.87 -1.92 33.94
CA GLN A 392 7.37 -2.09 32.57
C GLN A 392 6.44 -1.52 31.53
N ASP A 393 5.13 -1.59 31.77
CA ASP A 393 4.12 -1.04 30.88
C ASP A 393 3.87 0.46 31.10
N PHE A 394 4.50 1.05 32.12
CA PHE A 394 4.37 2.44 32.55
C PHE A 394 5.68 3.22 32.30
N VAL A 395 6.12 3.26 31.05
CA VAL A 395 7.31 4.02 30.64
C VAL A 395 6.97 5.51 30.59
N ASN A 396 7.50 6.28 31.49
CA ASN A 396 7.41 7.74 31.61
C ASN A 396 6.30 8.34 32.48
N ASN A 397 6.21 7.86 33.70
CA ASN A 397 5.49 8.53 34.80
C ASN A 397 3.96 8.43 34.80
N ASP A 398 3.50 7.59 35.64
CA ASP A 398 2.76 8.05 36.76
C ASP A 398 1.27 7.80 36.73
N THR A 399 0.57 7.92 35.62
CA THR A 399 -0.89 7.71 35.60
C THR A 399 -1.40 7.27 34.23
N TYR A 400 -2.32 6.31 34.20
CA TYR A 400 -2.94 5.81 32.99
C TYR A 400 -4.45 5.91 33.05
N ASP A 401 -5.04 6.33 31.94
CA ASP A 401 -6.49 6.33 31.78
C ASP A 401 -6.98 4.91 31.50
N VAL A 402 -7.87 4.40 32.33
CA VAL A 402 -8.52 3.11 32.09
C VAL A 402 -9.74 3.34 31.23
N SER A 403 -9.66 2.97 29.95
CA SER A 403 -10.83 3.04 29.07
C SER A 403 -11.55 1.71 28.92
N TYR A 404 -10.87 0.58 29.12
CA TYR A 404 -11.46 -0.76 29.04
C TYR A 404 -10.86 -1.74 30.03
N MET A 405 -11.69 -2.70 30.44
CA MET A 405 -11.28 -3.87 31.19
C MET A 405 -12.04 -5.09 30.63
N ALA A 406 -11.32 -6.13 30.28
CA ALA A 406 -11.92 -7.40 29.87
C ALA A 406 -11.84 -8.40 31.02
N LEU A 407 -12.97 -8.99 31.38
CA LEU A 407 -13.10 -9.99 32.44
C LEU A 407 -13.64 -11.29 31.88
N GLY A 408 -12.86 -12.36 32.00
CA GLY A 408 -13.29 -13.72 31.67
C GLY A 408 -13.88 -14.42 32.88
N MET A 409 -15.15 -14.22 33.16
CA MET A 409 -15.87 -14.91 34.23
C MET A 409 -17.20 -15.46 33.74
N GLY A 410 -17.56 -16.64 34.25
CA GLY A 410 -18.86 -17.24 34.00
C GLY A 410 -19.69 -17.30 35.28
N THR A 411 -20.99 -17.16 35.14
CA THR A 411 -21.93 -17.42 36.24
C THR A 411 -22.88 -18.54 35.82
N SER A 412 -23.06 -19.55 36.63
CA SER A 412 -24.06 -20.57 36.36
C SER A 412 -24.82 -20.96 37.63
N GLY A 413 -26.08 -21.32 37.47
CA GLY A 413 -26.89 -21.97 38.47
C GLY A 413 -27.99 -22.76 37.80
N PRO A 414 -28.54 -23.79 38.42
CA PRO A 414 -29.62 -24.58 37.83
C PRO A 414 -30.81 -23.68 37.51
N GLY A 415 -31.11 -23.51 36.22
CA GLY A 415 -32.29 -22.83 35.73
C GLY A 415 -32.20 -21.31 35.50
N SER A 416 -31.04 -20.67 35.60
CA SER A 416 -30.88 -19.26 35.29
C SER A 416 -29.75 -19.05 34.28
N GLY A 417 -29.99 -18.28 33.23
CA GLY A 417 -28.97 -17.81 32.30
C GLY A 417 -27.87 -17.03 33.01
N PRO A 418 -26.78 -16.69 32.30
CA PRO A 418 -25.65 -15.97 32.87
C PRO A 418 -26.10 -14.64 33.52
N LYS A 419 -25.66 -14.43 34.75
CA LYS A 419 -25.96 -13.18 35.48
C LYS A 419 -24.82 -12.19 35.24
N THR A 420 -25.20 -10.98 34.90
CA THR A 420 -24.27 -9.87 34.72
C THR A 420 -24.10 -9.09 36.00
N PRO A 421 -22.90 -8.58 36.34
CA PRO A 421 -22.74 -7.66 37.45
C PRO A 421 -23.59 -6.41 37.23
N SER A 422 -24.25 -5.94 38.28
CA SER A 422 -24.98 -4.68 38.26
C SER A 422 -24.04 -3.48 38.26
N LYS A 423 -22.83 -3.65 38.79
CA LYS A 423 -21.80 -2.62 38.85
C LYS A 423 -20.44 -3.26 38.88
N VAL A 424 -19.47 -2.62 38.20
CA VAL A 424 -18.06 -2.97 38.26
C VAL A 424 -17.25 -1.76 38.62
N THR A 425 -16.34 -1.89 39.58
CA THR A 425 -15.47 -0.78 40.02
C THR A 425 -14.03 -1.25 40.15
N ILE A 426 -13.09 -0.32 39.94
CA ILE A 426 -11.75 -0.49 40.45
C ILE A 426 -11.65 0.28 41.76
N GLN A 427 -11.16 -0.39 42.79
CA GLN A 427 -10.96 0.17 44.12
C GLN A 427 -9.50 0.11 44.50
N THR A 428 -9.06 1.03 45.36
CA THR A 428 -7.73 0.99 45.97
C THR A 428 -7.61 -0.19 46.92
N ASP A 429 -6.37 -0.61 47.19
CA ASP A 429 -6.06 -1.63 48.18
C ASP A 429 -6.08 -1.05 49.59
N ASN A 430 -6.61 -1.81 50.54
CA ASN A 430 -6.52 -1.56 51.94
C ASN A 430 -6.01 -2.83 52.66
N SER A 431 -4.69 -2.94 52.76
CA SER A 431 -4.03 -4.04 53.48
C SER A 431 -4.42 -5.43 52.99
N GLY A 432 -4.56 -5.61 51.66
CA GLY A 432 -4.86 -6.88 51.03
C GLY A 432 -6.39 -7.15 50.86
N ALA A 433 -7.20 -6.11 50.88
CA ALA A 433 -8.62 -6.15 50.59
C ALA A 433 -9.09 -4.87 49.88
N PRO A 434 -10.20 -4.89 49.14
CA PRO A 434 -10.80 -3.67 48.59
C PRO A 434 -11.11 -2.65 49.66
N SER A 435 -10.69 -1.40 49.44
CA SER A 435 -10.83 -0.31 50.43
C SER A 435 -12.22 0.28 50.52
N GLY A 436 -13.11 -0.04 49.58
CA GLY A 436 -14.36 0.68 49.37
C GLY A 436 -14.22 2.01 48.62
N THR A 437 -12.97 2.50 48.46
CA THR A 437 -12.70 3.71 47.67
C THR A 437 -12.62 3.41 46.20
N THR A 438 -13.61 3.83 45.46
CA THR A 438 -13.66 3.62 44.00
C THR A 438 -12.80 4.62 43.28
N VAL A 439 -11.88 4.12 42.45
CA VAL A 439 -11.07 4.90 41.52
C VAL A 439 -11.74 4.98 40.16
N VAL A 440 -12.29 3.85 39.70
CA VAL A 440 -12.97 3.74 38.41
C VAL A 440 -14.34 3.12 38.62
N THR A 441 -15.36 3.74 38.02
CA THR A 441 -16.68 3.14 37.86
C THR A 441 -16.99 3.02 36.39
N GLY A 442 -17.44 1.88 35.93
CA GLY A 442 -17.78 1.68 34.53
C GLY A 442 -19.11 1.01 34.34
N THR A 443 -19.59 1.07 33.11
CA THR A 443 -20.76 0.38 32.63
C THR A 443 -20.39 -0.94 31.98
N TYR A 444 -21.17 -1.94 32.26
CA TYR A 444 -21.04 -3.24 31.68
C TYR A 444 -21.54 -3.27 30.23
N GLY A 445 -20.79 -3.90 29.34
CA GLY A 445 -21.21 -4.14 27.97
C GLY A 445 -20.72 -5.53 27.51
N SER A 446 -21.56 -6.27 26.81
CA SER A 446 -21.12 -7.48 26.13
C SER A 446 -20.57 -7.13 24.75
N TYR A 447 -19.35 -7.47 24.44
CA TYR A 447 -18.77 -7.24 23.12
C TYR A 447 -18.55 -8.56 22.38
N GLY A 448 -19.19 -8.69 21.22
CA GLY A 448 -18.71 -9.51 20.11
C GLY A 448 -18.99 -11.01 20.13
N LEU A 449 -19.68 -11.55 21.13
CA LEU A 449 -20.04 -12.97 21.15
C LEU A 449 -21.54 -13.21 21.35
N GLU A 450 -22.37 -12.29 20.88
CA GLU A 450 -23.82 -12.52 20.84
C GLU A 450 -24.16 -13.69 19.93
N GLY A 451 -24.86 -14.67 20.48
CA GLY A 451 -25.43 -15.78 19.70
C GLY A 451 -24.66 -17.07 19.69
N GLN A 452 -23.64 -17.24 20.51
CA GLN A 452 -22.91 -18.50 20.59
C GLN A 452 -23.68 -19.51 21.48
N GLY A 453 -24.33 -20.47 20.84
CA GLY A 453 -25.01 -21.57 21.51
C GLY A 453 -24.05 -22.54 22.20
N GLN A 454 -24.61 -23.53 22.90
CA GLN A 454 -23.82 -24.59 23.51
C GLN A 454 -22.85 -25.24 22.52
N GLY A 455 -21.56 -25.25 22.85
CA GLY A 455 -20.51 -25.83 22.03
C GLY A 455 -19.70 -24.81 21.19
N SER A 456 -19.85 -23.51 21.46
CA SER A 456 -19.08 -22.45 20.78
C SER A 456 -17.73 -22.23 21.44
N TYR A 457 -16.78 -21.77 20.64
CA TYR A 457 -15.44 -21.40 21.09
C TYR A 457 -15.29 -19.88 21.09
N ALA A 458 -14.72 -19.33 22.14
CA ALA A 458 -14.19 -17.96 22.12
C ALA A 458 -12.73 -17.98 21.64
N VAL A 459 -12.29 -16.89 21.05
CA VAL A 459 -10.91 -16.73 20.58
C VAL A 459 -10.29 -15.58 21.36
N ASP A 460 -9.10 -15.82 21.95
CA ASP A 460 -8.35 -14.74 22.62
C ASP A 460 -7.64 -13.82 21.63
N SER A 461 -6.98 -12.80 22.17
CA SER A 461 -6.19 -11.84 21.42
C SER A 461 -5.02 -12.45 20.63
N ASN A 462 -4.65 -13.70 20.92
CA ASN A 462 -3.59 -14.47 20.24
C ASN A 462 -4.14 -15.50 19.27
N GLY A 463 -5.47 -15.57 19.07
CA GLY A 463 -6.11 -16.54 18.19
C GLY A 463 -6.38 -17.90 18.83
N ASN A 464 -6.19 -18.07 20.14
CA ASN A 464 -6.44 -19.34 20.82
C ASN A 464 -7.94 -19.52 21.06
N GLN A 465 -8.46 -20.71 20.75
CA GLN A 465 -9.86 -21.07 20.94
C GLN A 465 -10.11 -21.63 22.34
N PHE A 466 -11.23 -21.24 22.95
CA PHE A 466 -11.72 -21.78 24.22
C PHE A 466 -13.11 -22.35 24.09
N ASP A 467 -13.33 -23.44 24.78
CA ASP A 467 -14.66 -24.00 24.94
C ASP A 467 -15.49 -23.11 25.90
N THR A 468 -16.57 -22.55 25.39
CA THR A 468 -17.45 -21.64 26.15
C THR A 468 -18.72 -22.30 26.63
N ARG A 469 -18.78 -23.64 26.71
CA ARG A 469 -19.97 -24.38 27.08
C ARG A 469 -20.65 -23.83 28.33
N GLY A 470 -21.75 -23.13 28.11
CA GLY A 470 -22.60 -22.58 29.17
C GLY A 470 -22.14 -21.26 29.83
N THR A 471 -21.17 -20.52 29.25
CA THR A 471 -20.65 -19.30 29.85
C THR A 471 -20.53 -18.15 28.87
N ILE A 472 -20.56 -16.93 29.35
CA ILE A 472 -20.15 -15.74 28.60
C ILE A 472 -18.65 -15.53 28.86
N PRO A 473 -17.79 -15.76 27.88
CA PRO A 473 -16.36 -15.87 28.11
C PRO A 473 -15.63 -14.53 28.23
N LEU A 474 -16.19 -13.46 27.71
CA LEU A 474 -15.53 -12.15 27.72
C LEU A 474 -16.56 -11.06 27.94
N GLN A 475 -16.36 -10.28 28.98
CA GLN A 475 -17.19 -9.11 29.26
C GLN A 475 -16.31 -7.89 29.31
N MET A 476 -16.70 -6.85 28.58
CA MET A 476 -15.93 -5.61 28.51
C MET A 476 -16.59 -4.56 29.38
N PHE A 477 -15.76 -3.83 30.05
CA PHE A 477 -16.10 -2.76 30.95
C PHE A 477 -15.58 -1.45 30.40
N LEU A 478 -16.45 -0.46 30.29
CA LEU A 478 -16.10 0.86 29.79
C LEU A 478 -16.09 1.84 30.95
N SER A 479 -14.95 2.50 31.20
CA SER A 479 -14.88 3.61 32.15
C SER A 479 -15.09 4.95 31.44
N ASN A 480 -15.43 5.96 32.22
CA ASN A 480 -15.41 7.33 31.70
C ASN A 480 -13.98 7.77 31.39
N PRO A 481 -13.74 8.50 30.29
CA PRO A 481 -12.44 9.07 29.98
C PRO A 481 -11.91 9.94 31.13
N GLY A 482 -10.61 9.84 31.41
CA GLY A 482 -9.95 10.66 32.43
C GLY A 482 -9.79 10.01 33.80
N THR A 483 -10.05 8.70 33.94
CA THR A 483 -9.77 7.98 35.18
C THR A 483 -8.41 7.31 35.11
N THR A 484 -7.55 7.61 36.06
CA THR A 484 -6.12 7.23 36.08
C THR A 484 -5.78 6.23 37.17
N LEU A 485 -4.94 5.24 36.82
CA LEU A 485 -4.30 4.33 37.78
C LEU A 485 -2.83 4.74 37.95
N THR A 486 -2.30 4.54 39.12
CA THR A 486 -0.87 4.80 39.44
C THR A 486 -0.05 3.53 39.25
N ALA A 487 1.17 3.66 38.73
CA ALA A 487 2.11 2.56 38.57
C ALA A 487 2.51 1.93 39.93
N ASN A 488 2.90 0.66 39.91
CA ASN A 488 3.31 -0.10 41.12
C ASN A 488 2.31 -0.05 42.26
N THR A 489 1.04 -0.03 41.94
CA THR A 489 0.00 0.14 42.95
C THR A 489 -0.98 -1.03 42.88
N ASN A 490 -1.35 -1.54 44.04
CA ASN A 490 -2.34 -2.60 44.16
C ASN A 490 -3.74 -2.03 44.06
N TYR A 491 -4.55 -2.65 43.23
CA TYR A 491 -5.94 -2.34 43.04
C TYR A 491 -6.80 -3.61 43.05
N TRP A 492 -8.09 -3.42 43.18
CA TRP A 492 -9.09 -4.48 43.16
C TRP A 492 -10.16 -4.19 42.12
N VAL A 493 -10.44 -5.17 41.26
CA VAL A 493 -11.66 -5.15 40.46
C VAL A 493 -12.78 -5.72 41.33
N VAL A 494 -13.79 -4.93 41.60
CA VAL A 494 -14.92 -5.33 42.41
C VAL A 494 -16.16 -5.45 41.53
N LEU A 495 -16.74 -6.65 41.52
CA LEU A 495 -17.99 -6.99 40.83
C LEU A 495 -19.12 -6.99 41.85
N GLU A 496 -20.14 -6.19 41.63
CA GLU A 496 -21.35 -6.15 42.43
C GLU A 496 -22.54 -6.74 41.65
N TYR A 497 -23.26 -7.65 42.27
CA TYR A 497 -24.47 -8.24 41.71
C TYR A 497 -25.70 -7.73 42.47
N SER A 498 -26.86 -7.62 41.80
CA SER A 498 -28.10 -7.15 42.39
C SER A 498 -28.67 -8.07 43.47
N ALA A 499 -28.24 -9.29 43.54
CA ALA A 499 -28.58 -10.28 44.56
C ALA A 499 -27.42 -11.29 44.70
N ASN A 500 -27.47 -12.05 45.79
CA ASN A 500 -26.52 -13.14 45.98
C ASN A 500 -26.47 -14.03 44.74
N THR A 501 -25.25 -14.28 44.23
CA THR A 501 -25.01 -14.95 42.98
C THR A 501 -23.88 -15.99 43.15
N MET A 502 -24.09 -17.16 42.57
CA MET A 502 -23.01 -18.12 42.47
C MET A 502 -22.14 -17.79 41.27
N VAL A 503 -20.87 -17.46 41.53
CA VAL A 503 -19.87 -17.21 40.47
C VAL A 503 -19.01 -18.45 40.33
N HIS A 504 -18.97 -19.01 39.13
CA HIS A 504 -18.05 -20.10 38.80
C HIS A 504 -16.85 -19.52 38.06
N ILE A 505 -15.67 -19.83 38.53
CA ILE A 505 -14.43 -19.53 37.86
C ILE A 505 -14.02 -20.78 37.10
N TYR A 506 -13.91 -20.65 35.77
CA TYR A 506 -13.55 -21.78 34.93
C TYR A 506 -12.05 -21.91 34.80
N GLU A 507 -11.52 -23.07 35.14
CA GLU A 507 -10.14 -23.45 34.84
C GLU A 507 -10.04 -23.86 33.37
N CYS A 508 -9.27 -23.10 32.61
CA CYS A 508 -8.81 -23.52 31.28
C CYS A 508 -7.36 -23.94 31.46
N GLY A 509 -7.05 -25.23 31.27
CA GLY A 509 -5.78 -25.87 31.60
C GLY A 509 -4.55 -25.14 31.08
N ILE A 510 -4.11 -24.12 31.81
CA ILE A 510 -2.86 -23.39 31.59
C ILE A 510 -1.91 -23.82 32.70
N SER A 511 -0.87 -24.55 32.34
CA SER A 511 0.21 -24.81 33.24
C SER A 511 0.98 -23.51 33.50
N GLN A 512 0.80 -22.96 34.70
CA GLN A 512 1.71 -22.05 35.38
C GLN A 512 2.12 -20.74 34.70
N ALA A 513 1.44 -19.68 35.01
CA ALA A 513 2.14 -18.47 35.39
C ALA A 513 2.26 -18.45 36.93
N SER A 514 3.38 -18.08 37.44
CA SER A 514 3.67 -17.96 38.89
C SER A 514 2.80 -16.86 39.51
N SER A 515 1.65 -17.20 40.01
CA SER A 515 0.66 -16.22 40.36
C SER A 515 0.41 -16.14 41.83
N SER A 516 1.23 -15.38 42.52
CA SER A 516 0.90 -14.83 43.83
C SER A 516 -0.29 -13.84 43.82
N ILE A 517 -0.70 -13.36 42.62
CA ILE A 517 -1.72 -12.33 42.44
C ILE A 517 -3.13 -12.87 42.63
N PHE A 518 -3.39 -14.12 42.23
CA PHE A 518 -4.78 -14.64 42.19
C PHE A 518 -5.14 -15.59 43.35
N SER A 519 -4.20 -16.01 44.12
CA SER A 519 -4.47 -16.77 45.35
C SER A 519 -5.27 -15.96 46.42
N ASN A 520 -5.49 -14.68 46.15
CA ASN A 520 -6.09 -13.73 47.07
C ASN A 520 -7.46 -13.17 46.59
N MET A 521 -8.13 -13.81 45.65
CA MET A 521 -9.51 -13.40 45.34
C MET A 521 -10.38 -13.44 46.58
N GLN A 522 -11.27 -12.47 46.69
CA GLN A 522 -12.12 -12.33 47.87
C GLN A 522 -13.61 -12.25 47.47
N ASP A 523 -14.45 -12.64 48.40
CA ASP A 523 -15.89 -12.44 48.30
C ASP A 523 -16.43 -11.67 49.52
N SER A 524 -17.57 -11.08 49.37
CA SER A 524 -18.25 -10.34 50.44
C SER A 524 -19.77 -10.37 50.25
N ALA A 525 -20.46 -10.39 51.38
CA ALA A 525 -21.92 -10.27 51.39
C ALA A 525 -22.39 -8.80 51.41
N ASP A 526 -21.58 -7.91 51.93
CA ASP A 526 -21.91 -6.50 52.21
C ASP A 526 -21.01 -5.49 51.48
N GLY A 527 -19.99 -5.93 50.77
CA GLY A 527 -19.00 -5.08 50.12
C GLY A 527 -18.01 -4.37 51.06
N LEU A 528 -18.09 -4.67 52.35
CA LEU A 528 -17.26 -4.03 53.41
C LEU A 528 -16.38 -5.04 54.14
N THR A 529 -16.88 -6.25 54.32
CA THR A 529 -16.15 -7.33 54.99
C THR A 529 -15.78 -8.39 53.96
N TRP A 530 -14.48 -8.55 53.72
CA TRP A 530 -13.95 -9.42 52.69
C TRP A 530 -13.34 -10.69 53.26
N SER A 531 -13.58 -11.81 52.58
CA SER A 531 -13.03 -13.12 52.95
C SER A 531 -12.33 -13.74 51.76
N SER A 532 -11.19 -14.37 51.98
CA SER A 532 -10.49 -15.09 50.90
C SER A 532 -11.32 -16.25 50.37
N MET A 533 -11.46 -16.34 49.07
CA MET A 533 -12.11 -17.47 48.42
C MET A 533 -11.20 -18.68 48.47
N SER A 534 -11.73 -19.81 48.98
CA SER A 534 -10.97 -21.07 49.05
C SER A 534 -11.20 -21.93 47.83
N GLY A 535 -10.16 -22.64 47.39
CA GLY A 535 -10.26 -23.64 46.32
C GLY A 535 -10.17 -23.10 44.88
N ILE A 536 -9.72 -21.83 44.71
CA ILE A 536 -9.42 -21.29 43.40
C ILE A 536 -7.96 -21.58 43.11
N SER A 537 -7.73 -22.46 42.17
CA SER A 537 -6.39 -22.85 41.74
C SER A 537 -5.94 -22.18 40.44
N GLN A 538 -6.86 -21.52 39.74
CA GLN A 538 -6.61 -20.88 38.45
C GLN A 538 -7.43 -19.57 38.26
N MET A 539 -7.07 -18.80 37.27
CA MET A 539 -7.33 -17.36 37.14
C MET A 539 -8.50 -16.98 36.27
N PRO A 540 -9.29 -15.94 36.65
CA PRO A 540 -10.01 -15.17 35.68
C PRO A 540 -9.05 -14.35 34.80
N ARG A 541 -9.48 -14.08 33.57
CA ARG A 541 -8.72 -13.27 32.64
C ARG A 541 -9.01 -11.80 32.89
N LEU A 542 -7.96 -11.02 33.08
CA LEU A 542 -8.05 -9.58 33.21
C LEU A 542 -7.10 -8.93 32.20
N GLY A 543 -7.63 -8.05 31.37
CA GLY A 543 -6.86 -7.19 30.50
C GLY A 543 -7.24 -5.75 30.73
N LEU A 544 -6.29 -4.87 30.91
CA LEU A 544 -6.47 -3.43 30.95
C LEU A 544 -5.96 -2.84 29.63
N TYR A 545 -6.77 -2.00 29.03
CA TYR A 545 -6.49 -1.38 27.75
C TYR A 545 -6.60 0.13 27.85
N ARG A 546 -5.70 0.83 27.16
CA ARG A 546 -5.69 2.29 27.07
C ARG A 546 -6.32 2.77 25.77
#